data_76d0f5511b54e2f00edf84e70a7b7872
#
_entry.id   76d0f5511b54e2f00edf84e70a7b7872
#
_cell.length_a   1.000
_cell.length_b   1.000
_cell.length_c   1.000
_cell.angle_alpha   90.00
_cell.angle_beta   90.00
_cell.angle_gamma   90.00
#
_symmetry.space_group_name_H-M   'P 1'
#
loop_
_entity.id
_entity.type
_entity.pdbx_description
1 polymer ?
#
loop_
_entity_poly.entity_id
_entity_poly.type
_entity_poly.pdbx_seq_one_letter_code
_entity_poly.pdbx_strand_id
1 'polypeptide(L)'
;MNIKTQSNLYNAIAYIMREEKTEESLWIGGNAGDNPEEVYRVMMQTKQDWGKLNGRKGYHFVISWKPGECDPEKAYQVLQEFSQEYLGGEYDYVFAIHTDTDHCHGHIIFNSVNRVTGYKYRYERGDWERFIQPVTDKICL
;
A
#
# COMPACT_ATOMS: atom_id res chain seq x y z
N MET A 1 8.04 -5.68 2.05
CA MET A 1 8.38 -6.77 1.11
C MET A 1 8.48 -6.23 -0.31
N ASN A 2 9.25 -6.93 -1.12
CA ASN A 2 9.50 -6.53 -2.50
C ASN A 2 8.74 -7.39 -3.46
N ILE A 3 8.10 -6.75 -4.45
CA ILE A 3 7.37 -7.47 -5.49
C ILE A 3 8.19 -7.37 -6.76
N LYS A 4 8.69 -8.52 -7.26
CA LYS A 4 9.68 -8.57 -8.32
C LYS A 4 9.13 -8.90 -9.70
N THR A 5 7.96 -9.51 -9.80
CA THR A 5 7.36 -9.89 -11.08
C THR A 5 5.99 -9.23 -11.27
N GLN A 6 5.55 -9.13 -12.53
CA GLN A 6 4.24 -8.59 -12.85
C GLN A 6 3.12 -9.46 -12.27
N SER A 7 3.25 -10.79 -12.36
CA SER A 7 2.24 -11.69 -11.78
C SER A 7 2.18 -11.57 -10.28
N ASN A 8 3.33 -11.41 -9.61
CA ASN A 8 3.34 -11.22 -8.16
C ASN A 8 2.73 -9.88 -7.76
N LEU A 9 2.93 -8.83 -8.57
CA LEU A 9 2.28 -7.55 -8.33
C LEU A 9 0.76 -7.68 -8.38
N TYR A 10 0.23 -8.29 -9.45
CA TYR A 10 -1.21 -8.49 -9.56
C TYR A 10 -1.74 -9.35 -8.41
N ASN A 11 -1.06 -10.46 -8.12
CA ASN A 11 -1.50 -11.38 -7.07
C ASN A 11 -1.50 -10.72 -5.69
N ALA A 12 -0.50 -9.89 -5.40
CA ALA A 12 -0.45 -9.17 -4.12
C ALA A 12 -1.58 -8.16 -4.01
N ILE A 13 -1.85 -7.40 -5.06
CA ILE A 13 -2.96 -6.45 -5.10
C ILE A 13 -4.28 -7.18 -4.91
N ALA A 14 -4.50 -8.27 -5.66
CA ALA A 14 -5.73 -9.05 -5.55
C ALA A 14 -5.92 -9.63 -4.15
N TYR A 15 -4.83 -10.08 -3.54
CA TYR A 15 -4.89 -10.64 -2.18
C TYR A 15 -5.35 -9.60 -1.15
N ILE A 16 -4.74 -8.40 -1.15
CA ILE A 16 -5.10 -7.41 -0.13
C ILE A 16 -6.49 -6.82 -0.37
N MET A 17 -7.01 -6.88 -1.58
CA MET A 17 -8.31 -6.32 -1.92
C MET A 17 -9.45 -7.34 -1.86
N ARG A 18 -9.22 -8.55 -1.32
CA ARG A 18 -10.27 -9.56 -1.21
C ARG A 18 -11.44 -9.07 -0.36
N GLU A 19 -12.65 -9.29 -0.85
CA GLU A 19 -13.87 -8.85 -0.19
C GLU A 19 -14.04 -9.48 1.21
N GLU A 20 -13.75 -10.77 1.33
CA GLU A 20 -13.89 -11.49 2.60
C GLU A 20 -12.91 -11.02 3.68
N LYS A 21 -11.81 -10.36 3.28
CA LYS A 21 -10.82 -9.82 4.22
C LYS A 21 -11.08 -8.36 4.60
N THR A 22 -11.85 -7.65 3.78
CA THR A 22 -12.05 -6.21 3.88
C THR A 22 -13.52 -5.82 4.10
N GLU A 23 -14.33 -6.74 4.62
CA GLU A 23 -15.76 -6.51 4.85
C GLU A 23 -16.44 -5.98 3.57
N GLU A 24 -16.37 -6.79 2.51
CA GLU A 24 -16.96 -6.49 1.20
C GLU A 24 -16.42 -5.19 0.60
N SER A 25 -15.10 -5.01 0.69
CA SER A 25 -14.38 -3.87 0.14
C SER A 25 -14.61 -2.54 0.89
N LEU A 26 -15.26 -2.58 2.05
CA LEU A 26 -15.48 -1.38 2.85
C LEU A 26 -14.17 -0.72 3.28
N TRP A 27 -13.15 -1.52 3.58
CA TRP A 27 -11.89 -1.03 4.14
C TRP A 27 -10.77 -0.98 3.10
N ILE A 28 -11.09 -0.58 1.87
CA ILE A 28 -10.12 -0.38 0.79
C ILE A 28 -10.04 1.11 0.45
N GLY A 29 -8.84 1.63 0.29
CA GLY A 29 -8.61 3.00 -0.12
C GLY A 29 -7.39 3.13 -1.00
N GLY A 30 -7.05 4.35 -1.36
CA GLY A 30 -5.88 4.64 -2.20
C GLY A 30 -6.23 5.54 -3.37
N ASN A 31 -5.25 5.71 -4.27
CA ASN A 31 -5.39 6.61 -5.42
C ASN A 31 -5.35 5.89 -6.77
N ALA A 32 -5.25 4.57 -6.79
CA ALA A 32 -4.99 3.83 -8.02
C ALA A 32 -6.20 3.09 -8.58
N GLY A 33 -7.28 2.95 -7.82
CA GLY A 33 -8.49 2.32 -8.33
C GLY A 33 -9.27 1.56 -7.27
N ASP A 34 -10.41 1.00 -7.67
CA ASP A 34 -11.36 0.36 -6.77
C ASP A 34 -11.34 -1.17 -6.85
N ASN A 35 -10.62 -1.72 -7.81
CA ASN A 35 -10.53 -3.17 -8.00
C ASN A 35 -9.11 -3.55 -8.44
N PRO A 36 -8.73 -4.83 -8.29
CA PRO A 36 -7.36 -5.25 -8.58
C PRO A 36 -6.92 -4.99 -10.02
N GLU A 37 -7.80 -5.20 -10.98
CA GLU A 37 -7.48 -5.00 -12.40
C GLU A 37 -7.16 -3.54 -12.69
N GLU A 38 -7.93 -2.62 -12.13
CA GLU A 38 -7.70 -1.19 -12.32
C GLU A 38 -6.40 -0.74 -11.65
N VAL A 39 -6.17 -1.14 -10.40
CA VAL A 39 -4.95 -0.79 -9.67
C VAL A 39 -3.72 -1.30 -10.41
N TYR A 40 -3.76 -2.56 -10.86
CA TYR A 40 -2.66 -3.16 -11.60
C TYR A 40 -2.40 -2.40 -12.90
N ARG A 41 -3.47 -2.08 -13.65
CA ARG A 41 -3.35 -1.36 -14.92
C ARG A 41 -2.73 0.01 -14.71
N VAL A 42 -3.16 0.75 -13.69
CA VAL A 42 -2.62 2.08 -13.38
C VAL A 42 -1.13 1.99 -13.06
N MET A 43 -0.75 1.03 -12.22
CA MET A 43 0.66 0.87 -11.84
C MET A 43 1.54 0.48 -13.03
N MET A 44 1.05 -0.40 -13.89
CA MET A 44 1.80 -0.79 -15.10
C MET A 44 1.88 0.34 -16.11
N GLN A 45 0.84 1.14 -16.24
CA GLN A 45 0.83 2.29 -17.13
C GLN A 45 1.88 3.32 -16.71
N THR A 46 1.99 3.61 -15.43
CA THR A 46 3.02 4.51 -14.91
C THR A 46 4.42 4.02 -15.27
N LYS A 47 4.67 2.71 -15.09
CA LYS A 47 5.97 2.12 -15.44
C LYS A 47 6.26 2.27 -16.95
N GLN A 48 5.25 2.04 -17.76
CA GLN A 48 5.38 2.12 -19.20
C GLN A 48 5.63 3.56 -19.65
N ASP A 49 4.92 4.52 -19.09
CA ASP A 49 5.05 5.93 -19.39
C ASP A 49 6.48 6.43 -19.13
N TRP A 50 7.12 5.91 -18.10
CA TRP A 50 8.48 6.32 -17.74
C TRP A 50 9.56 5.36 -18.24
N GLY A 51 9.18 4.30 -18.96
CA GLY A 51 10.12 3.30 -19.45
C GLY A 51 10.81 2.52 -18.35
N LYS A 52 10.12 2.27 -17.23
CA LYS A 52 10.69 1.63 -16.03
C LYS A 52 10.03 0.27 -15.77
N LEU A 53 9.97 -0.57 -16.78
CA LEU A 53 9.35 -1.90 -16.68
C LEU A 53 10.25 -2.94 -16.01
N ASN A 54 11.56 -2.68 -15.94
CA ASN A 54 12.52 -3.62 -15.36
C ASN A 54 12.63 -3.49 -13.86
N GLY A 55 13.10 -4.55 -13.21
CA GLY A 55 13.36 -4.55 -11.78
C GLY A 55 12.11 -4.73 -10.94
N ARG A 56 12.15 -4.23 -9.73
CA ARG A 56 11.05 -4.37 -8.77
C ARG A 56 9.80 -3.68 -9.28
N LYS A 57 8.66 -4.34 -9.07
CA LYS A 57 7.37 -3.86 -9.57
C LYS A 57 6.60 -3.07 -8.52
N GLY A 58 6.82 -3.34 -7.25
CA GLY A 58 6.13 -2.66 -6.18
C GLY A 58 6.67 -3.03 -4.81
N TYR A 59 6.10 -2.40 -3.79
CA TYR A 59 6.43 -2.62 -2.40
C TYR A 59 5.16 -2.89 -1.61
N HIS A 60 5.28 -3.73 -0.61
CA HIS A 60 4.16 -4.12 0.25
C HIS A 60 4.58 -3.88 1.70
N PHE A 61 3.92 -2.94 2.36
CA PHE A 61 4.11 -2.64 3.78
C PHE A 61 2.92 -3.19 4.56
N VAL A 62 3.20 -3.74 5.73
CA VAL A 62 2.18 -4.31 6.62
C VAL A 62 2.30 -3.65 7.99
N ILE A 63 1.16 -3.21 8.52
CA ILE A 63 1.05 -2.66 9.88
C ILE A 63 0.04 -3.51 10.62
N SER A 64 0.43 -4.04 11.79
CA SER A 64 -0.46 -4.86 12.61
C SER A 64 -0.77 -4.15 13.90
N TRP A 65 -2.01 -4.24 14.36
CA TRP A 65 -2.44 -3.75 15.66
C TRP A 65 -2.80 -4.90 16.56
N LYS A 66 -2.49 -4.78 17.84
CA LYS A 66 -2.91 -5.78 18.83
C LYS A 66 -4.42 -5.70 19.03
N PRO A 67 -5.06 -6.80 19.43
CA PRO A 67 -6.48 -6.76 19.76
C PRO A 67 -6.80 -5.62 20.72
N GLY A 68 -7.80 -4.81 20.39
CA GLY A 68 -8.24 -3.69 21.23
C GLY A 68 -7.47 -2.38 21.06
N GLU A 69 -6.35 -2.37 20.30
CA GLU A 69 -5.59 -1.15 20.07
C GLU A 69 -6.22 -0.23 19.03
N CYS A 70 -6.80 -0.80 18.00
CA CYS A 70 -7.31 -0.03 16.88
C CYS A 70 -8.50 -0.76 16.25
N ASP A 71 -9.61 -0.06 16.07
CA ASP A 71 -10.73 -0.63 15.32
C ASP A 71 -10.52 -0.40 13.80
N PRO A 72 -11.31 -1.06 12.95
CA PRO A 72 -11.12 -0.96 11.49
C PRO A 72 -11.24 0.46 10.95
N GLU A 73 -12.17 1.26 11.46
CA GLU A 73 -12.34 2.64 11.01
C GLU A 73 -11.12 3.47 11.34
N LYS A 74 -10.60 3.32 12.55
CA LYS A 74 -9.40 4.04 12.98
C LYS A 74 -8.17 3.56 12.23
N ALA A 75 -8.06 2.26 12.00
CA ALA A 75 -6.98 1.70 11.17
C ALA A 75 -7.02 2.26 9.76
N TYR A 76 -8.21 2.38 9.17
CA TYR A 76 -8.39 2.97 7.86
C TYR A 76 -7.88 4.43 7.83
N GLN A 77 -8.26 5.22 8.82
CA GLN A 77 -7.81 6.62 8.92
C GLN A 77 -6.30 6.71 9.06
N VAL A 78 -5.68 5.83 9.85
CA VAL A 78 -4.23 5.78 10.01
C VAL A 78 -3.54 5.52 8.68
N LEU A 79 -4.01 4.52 7.92
CA LEU A 79 -3.41 4.20 6.63
C LEU A 79 -3.63 5.29 5.61
N GLN A 80 -4.80 5.94 5.63
CA GLN A 80 -5.07 7.05 4.73
C GLN A 80 -4.11 8.21 4.98
N GLU A 81 -3.95 8.62 6.22
CA GLU A 81 -3.04 9.70 6.59
C GLU A 81 -1.58 9.34 6.35
N PHE A 82 -1.19 8.11 6.69
CA PHE A 82 0.16 7.62 6.44
C PHE A 82 0.47 7.65 4.94
N SER A 83 -0.43 7.15 4.12
CA SER A 83 -0.24 7.11 2.67
C SER A 83 -0.13 8.52 2.08
N GLN A 84 -0.96 9.43 2.53
CA GLN A 84 -0.91 10.82 2.07
C GLN A 84 0.38 11.51 2.48
N GLU A 85 0.84 11.27 3.70
CA GLU A 85 2.05 11.91 4.21
C GLU A 85 3.33 11.30 3.64
N TYR A 86 3.40 9.97 3.54
CA TYR A 86 4.61 9.28 3.12
C TYR A 86 4.72 9.15 1.60
N LEU A 87 3.63 8.80 0.93
CA LEU A 87 3.62 8.59 -0.52
C LEU A 87 3.11 9.81 -1.28
N GLY A 88 2.23 10.58 -0.66
CA GLY A 88 1.67 11.78 -1.26
C GLY A 88 0.91 11.48 -2.55
N GLY A 89 0.99 12.40 -3.50
CA GLY A 89 0.45 12.21 -4.84
C GLY A 89 1.46 11.66 -5.83
N GLU A 90 2.64 11.26 -5.37
CA GLU A 90 3.75 10.89 -6.25
C GLU A 90 3.79 9.40 -6.62
N TYR A 91 3.12 8.55 -5.85
CA TYR A 91 3.10 7.10 -6.10
C TYR A 91 1.67 6.61 -6.25
N ASP A 92 1.47 5.67 -7.19
CA ASP A 92 0.21 4.92 -7.26
C ASP A 92 0.18 3.95 -6.08
N TYR A 93 -0.89 3.94 -5.31
CA TYR A 93 -0.99 3.05 -4.17
C TYR A 93 -2.42 2.60 -3.91
N VAL A 94 -2.54 1.47 -3.25
CA VAL A 94 -3.78 0.94 -2.70
C VAL A 94 -3.47 0.46 -1.29
N PHE A 95 -4.42 0.66 -0.37
CA PHE A 95 -4.32 0.10 0.96
C PHE A 95 -5.60 -0.60 1.34
N ALA A 96 -5.49 -1.51 2.28
CA ALA A 96 -6.64 -2.27 2.76
C ALA A 96 -6.45 -2.64 4.22
N ILE A 97 -7.55 -2.66 4.97
CA ILE A 97 -7.57 -3.17 6.33
C ILE A 97 -8.23 -4.54 6.31
N HIS A 98 -7.50 -5.55 6.78
CA HIS A 98 -8.01 -6.90 6.91
C HIS A 98 -8.58 -7.11 8.31
N THR A 99 -9.84 -7.53 8.37
CA THR A 99 -10.57 -7.72 9.63
C THR A 99 -11.03 -9.16 9.82
N ASP A 100 -10.51 -10.09 9.05
CA ASP A 100 -10.89 -11.50 9.07
C ASP A 100 -10.22 -12.31 10.18
N THR A 101 -9.39 -11.66 11.01
CA THR A 101 -8.73 -12.27 12.16
C THR A 101 -9.04 -11.46 13.42
N ASP A 102 -8.49 -11.90 14.57
CA ASP A 102 -8.77 -11.28 15.87
C ASP A 102 -8.27 -9.85 16.01
N HIS A 103 -7.38 -9.42 15.12
CA HIS A 103 -6.83 -8.07 15.15
C HIS A 103 -6.69 -7.52 13.75
N CYS A 104 -6.69 -6.20 13.64
CA CYS A 104 -6.60 -5.55 12.34
C CYS A 104 -5.20 -5.64 11.77
N HIS A 105 -5.11 -5.87 10.47
CA HIS A 105 -3.88 -5.76 9.70
C HIS A 105 -4.08 -4.73 8.60
N GLY A 106 -3.19 -3.76 8.51
CA GLY A 106 -3.18 -2.81 7.40
C GLY A 106 -2.12 -3.21 6.39
N HIS A 107 -2.50 -3.18 5.12
CA HIS A 107 -1.62 -3.50 4.00
C HIS A 107 -1.59 -2.34 3.04
N ILE A 108 -0.39 -1.93 2.62
CA ILE A 108 -0.21 -0.90 1.59
C ILE A 108 0.66 -1.49 0.51
N ILE A 109 0.19 -1.42 -0.74
CA ILE A 109 1.00 -1.75 -1.90
C ILE A 109 1.14 -0.48 -2.73
N PHE A 110 2.36 -0.11 -3.07
CA PHE A 110 2.59 1.05 -3.90
C PHE A 110 3.57 0.74 -5.03
N ASN A 111 3.46 1.53 -6.07
CA ASN A 111 4.27 1.37 -7.27
C ASN A 111 5.74 1.65 -6.95
N SER A 112 6.63 0.92 -7.62
CA SER A 112 8.06 1.15 -7.51
C SER A 112 8.52 2.41 -8.24
N VAL A 113 7.69 2.98 -9.10
CA VAL A 113 8.02 4.15 -9.91
C VAL A 113 7.22 5.35 -9.45
N ASN A 114 7.92 6.46 -9.17
CA ASN A 114 7.30 7.74 -8.88
C ASN A 114 6.63 8.26 -10.15
N ARG A 115 5.33 8.51 -10.12
CA ARG A 115 4.57 8.91 -11.30
C ARG A 115 4.84 10.34 -11.73
N VAL A 116 5.40 11.15 -10.86
CA VAL A 116 5.72 12.55 -11.12
C VAL A 116 7.14 12.72 -11.66
N THR A 117 8.10 12.00 -11.08
CA THR A 117 9.52 12.15 -11.42
C THR A 117 10.07 11.03 -12.29
N GLY A 118 9.42 9.88 -12.30
CA GLY A 118 9.91 8.67 -12.98
C GLY A 118 11.00 7.94 -12.24
N TYR A 119 11.45 8.44 -11.09
CA TYR A 119 12.48 7.76 -10.31
C TYR A 119 11.90 6.56 -9.59
N LYS A 120 12.73 5.52 -9.42
CA LYS A 120 12.33 4.34 -8.69
C LYS A 120 12.51 4.57 -7.19
N TYR A 121 11.53 4.09 -6.42
CA TYR A 121 11.60 4.13 -4.96
C TYR A 121 12.78 3.31 -4.47
N ARG A 122 13.48 3.82 -3.47
CA ARG A 122 14.57 3.11 -2.80
C ARG A 122 14.25 2.98 -1.32
N TYR A 123 14.05 1.73 -0.89
CA TYR A 123 13.98 1.42 0.53
C TYR A 123 15.37 1.05 1.01
N GLU A 124 15.88 1.80 1.99
CA GLU A 124 17.17 1.52 2.58
C GLU A 124 16.98 0.94 3.99
N ARG A 125 17.94 0.14 4.42
CA ARG A 125 17.92 -0.46 5.76
C ARG A 125 17.83 0.64 6.81
N GLY A 126 16.85 0.54 7.70
CA GLY A 126 16.61 1.51 8.75
C GLY A 126 15.60 2.60 8.40
N ASP A 127 15.09 2.62 7.16
CA ASP A 127 14.09 3.61 6.75
C ASP A 127 12.79 3.48 7.55
N TRP A 128 12.43 2.24 7.92
CA TRP A 128 11.22 2.03 8.73
C TRP A 128 11.32 2.80 10.04
N GLU A 129 12.43 2.65 10.77
CA GLU A 129 12.61 3.29 12.07
C GLU A 129 12.82 4.80 11.96
N ARG A 130 13.50 5.25 10.91
CA ARG A 130 13.85 6.67 10.76
C ARG A 130 12.73 7.52 10.20
N PHE A 131 11.99 6.99 9.23
CA PHE A 131 11.03 7.79 8.45
C PHE A 131 9.60 7.28 8.52
N ILE A 132 9.40 5.97 8.49
CA ILE A 132 8.08 5.36 8.37
C ILE A 132 7.41 5.22 9.72
N GLN A 133 8.09 4.62 10.69
CA GLN A 133 7.53 4.41 12.02
C GLN A 133 7.18 5.71 12.75
N PRO A 134 8.01 6.76 12.72
CA PRO A 134 7.62 8.04 13.32
C PRO A 134 6.35 8.64 12.75
N VAL A 135 6.12 8.52 11.45
CA VAL A 135 4.87 8.98 10.83
C VAL A 135 3.70 8.16 11.36
N THR A 136 3.84 6.85 11.39
CA THR A 136 2.80 5.94 11.88
C THR A 136 2.48 6.21 13.36
N ASP A 137 3.50 6.36 14.20
CA ASP A 137 3.34 6.62 15.62
C ASP A 137 2.64 7.95 15.87
N LYS A 138 3.01 8.98 15.12
CA LYS A 138 2.40 10.29 15.21
C LYS A 138 0.90 10.25 14.89
N ILE A 139 0.52 9.48 13.88
CA ILE A 139 -0.86 9.38 13.43
C ILE A 139 -1.70 8.54 14.42
N CYS A 140 -1.12 7.46 14.94
CA CYS A 140 -1.81 6.57 15.87
C CYS A 140 -2.00 7.18 17.27
N LEU A 141 -1.22 8.15 17.63
CA LEU A 141 -1.35 8.84 18.91
C LEU A 141 -2.41 9.92 18.83
#